data_0b56482fd99cead81137265ab1eb1fdf
#
_entry.id   0b56482fd99cead81137265ab1eb1fdf
#
_cell.length_a   1.000
_cell.length_b   1.000
_cell.length_c   1.000
_cell.angle_alpha   90.00
_cell.angle_beta   90.00
_cell.angle_gamma   90.00
#
_symmetry.space_group_name_H-M   'P 1'
#
loop_
_entity.id
_entity.type
_entity.pdbx_description
1 polymer ?
#
loop_
_entity_poly.entity_id
_entity_poly.type
_entity_poly.pdbx_seq_one_letter_code
_entity_poly.pdbx_strand_id
1 'polypeptide(L)'
;MRAKQAERIRPVANLQEFFKDSVADAMEKQGVAADDHTAYYVVNLLTLFARSEKLYDRRTDGPGPTPLALLLAEAADSPDPQMRNVVLQRVGDTSLFVAGFFQDAFARKLVDVDYYIEVGGAAYGSLSASVRGTVRGRAFGGVFAELATKFREFVDVLAEIRDSARSADDHDILRLYEVWLKTGSLRAARVLRTLGIEPSPSLDATTRH
;
A
#
# COMPACT_ATOMS: atom_id res chain seq x y z
N MET A 1 22.33 -7.24 -39.49
CA MET A 1 21.28 -6.24 -39.21
C MET A 1 20.41 -6.80 -38.07
N ARG A 2 20.65 -6.40 -36.83
CA ARG A 2 19.80 -6.79 -35.67
C ARG A 2 18.70 -5.74 -35.55
N ALA A 3 17.46 -6.17 -35.77
CA ALA A 3 16.29 -5.35 -35.54
C ALA A 3 16.24 -5.03 -34.03
N LYS A 4 16.36 -3.75 -33.66
CA LYS A 4 16.08 -3.21 -32.36
C LYS A 4 14.60 -3.45 -32.08
N GLN A 5 14.31 -4.39 -31.19
CA GLN A 5 12.98 -4.58 -30.64
C GLN A 5 12.60 -3.27 -29.95
N ALA A 6 11.72 -2.51 -30.56
CA ALA A 6 11.12 -1.33 -29.94
C ALA A 6 10.27 -1.85 -28.77
N GLU A 7 10.79 -1.66 -27.59
CA GLU A 7 10.12 -1.91 -26.31
C GLU A 7 8.87 -1.03 -26.27
N ARG A 8 7.71 -1.68 -26.29
CA ARG A 8 6.42 -1.03 -26.28
C ARG A 8 6.22 -0.41 -24.89
N ILE A 9 6.45 0.87 -24.79
CA ILE A 9 5.92 1.66 -23.67
C ILE A 9 4.40 1.48 -23.70
N ARG A 10 3.87 0.66 -22.80
CA ARG A 10 2.42 0.58 -22.58
C ARG A 10 2.02 1.86 -21.85
N PRO A 11 1.21 2.74 -22.45
CA PRO A 11 0.64 3.83 -21.69
C PRO A 11 -0.20 3.18 -20.58
N VAL A 12 0.16 3.41 -19.33
CA VAL A 12 -0.65 2.97 -18.18
C VAL A 12 -1.87 3.87 -18.18
N ALA A 13 -2.86 3.52 -18.97
CA ALA A 13 -4.09 4.28 -19.14
C ALA A 13 -4.91 4.32 -17.83
N ASN A 14 -4.68 3.35 -16.94
CA ASN A 14 -5.33 3.26 -15.65
C ASN A 14 -4.41 2.57 -14.63
N LEU A 15 -4.06 3.29 -13.57
CA LEU A 15 -3.26 2.78 -12.47
C LEU A 15 -3.87 1.52 -11.82
N GLN A 16 -5.19 1.42 -11.82
CA GLN A 16 -5.90 0.25 -11.31
C GLN A 16 -5.69 -0.99 -12.18
N GLU A 17 -5.67 -0.84 -13.51
CA GLU A 17 -5.35 -1.94 -14.44
C GLU A 17 -3.92 -2.40 -14.26
N PHE A 18 -2.98 -1.47 -14.14
CA PHE A 18 -1.59 -1.79 -13.84
C PHE A 18 -1.46 -2.64 -12.56
N PHE A 19 -2.07 -2.20 -11.46
CA PHE A 19 -2.00 -2.97 -10.22
C PHE A 19 -2.78 -4.28 -10.28
N LYS A 20 -3.86 -4.35 -11.04
CA LYS A 20 -4.59 -5.60 -11.27
C LYS A 20 -3.70 -6.66 -11.91
N ASP A 21 -3.02 -6.31 -12.99
CA ASP A 21 -2.10 -7.21 -13.69
C ASP A 21 -0.90 -7.55 -12.79
N SER A 22 -0.31 -6.55 -12.13
CA SER A 22 0.84 -6.76 -11.25
C SER A 22 0.53 -7.67 -10.04
N VAL A 23 -0.65 -7.53 -9.41
CA VAL A 23 -1.08 -8.39 -8.31
C VAL A 23 -1.31 -9.82 -8.79
N ALA A 24 -1.98 -9.99 -9.93
CA ALA A 24 -2.24 -11.32 -10.50
C ALA A 24 -0.93 -12.05 -10.83
N ASP A 25 0.00 -11.38 -11.53
CA ASP A 25 1.31 -11.94 -11.87
C ASP A 25 2.16 -12.27 -10.63
N ALA A 26 2.15 -11.40 -9.63
CA ALA A 26 2.89 -11.62 -8.40
C ALA A 26 2.30 -12.78 -7.56
N MET A 27 0.97 -12.88 -7.50
CA MET A 27 0.29 -14.00 -6.82
C MET A 27 0.62 -15.34 -7.50
N GLU A 28 0.61 -15.38 -8.84
CA GLU A 28 1.00 -16.57 -9.60
C GLU A 28 2.45 -16.96 -9.32
N LYS A 29 3.39 -16.03 -9.38
CA LYS A 29 4.81 -16.25 -9.11
C LYS A 29 5.10 -16.73 -7.68
N GLN A 30 4.38 -16.16 -6.70
CA GLN A 30 4.54 -16.52 -5.28
C GLN A 30 3.70 -17.75 -4.89
N GLY A 31 2.87 -18.30 -5.80
CA GLY A 31 2.00 -19.43 -5.52
C GLY A 31 0.91 -19.11 -4.49
N VAL A 32 0.50 -17.86 -4.38
CA VAL A 32 -0.52 -17.41 -3.43
C VAL A 32 -1.89 -17.49 -4.07
N ALA A 33 -2.76 -18.36 -3.56
CA ALA A 33 -4.17 -18.42 -3.93
C ALA A 33 -4.97 -17.54 -2.96
N ALA A 34 -5.85 -16.69 -3.48
CA ALA A 34 -6.76 -15.89 -2.68
C ALA A 34 -8.11 -15.73 -3.38
N ASP A 35 -9.13 -15.37 -2.59
CA ASP A 35 -10.43 -14.98 -3.12
C ASP A 35 -10.32 -13.75 -4.02
N ASP A 36 -11.11 -13.69 -5.10
CA ASP A 36 -11.10 -12.59 -6.06
C ASP A 36 -11.40 -11.24 -5.39
N HIS A 37 -12.24 -11.22 -4.36
CA HIS A 37 -12.53 -10.00 -3.59
C HIS A 37 -11.34 -9.53 -2.77
N THR A 38 -10.53 -10.49 -2.25
CA THR A 38 -9.30 -10.18 -1.50
C THR A 38 -8.24 -9.64 -2.45
N ALA A 39 -8.04 -10.27 -3.60
CA ALA A 39 -7.13 -9.76 -4.62
C ALA A 39 -7.54 -8.36 -5.09
N TYR A 40 -8.83 -8.14 -5.35
CA TYR A 40 -9.36 -6.84 -5.73
C TYR A 40 -9.20 -5.78 -4.63
N TYR A 41 -9.35 -6.17 -3.36
CA TYR A 41 -9.08 -5.28 -2.22
C TYR A 41 -7.62 -4.80 -2.23
N VAL A 42 -6.66 -5.70 -2.44
CA VAL A 42 -5.23 -5.37 -2.52
C VAL A 42 -4.95 -4.43 -3.69
N VAL A 43 -5.56 -4.65 -4.87
CA VAL A 43 -5.46 -3.74 -6.03
C VAL A 43 -5.95 -2.33 -5.68
N ASN A 44 -7.10 -2.24 -5.00
CA ASN A 44 -7.65 -0.94 -4.58
C ASN A 44 -6.78 -0.27 -3.52
N LEU A 45 -6.24 -1.04 -2.58
CA LEU A 45 -5.30 -0.57 -1.57
C LEU A 45 -4.06 0.06 -2.23
N LEU A 46 -3.43 -0.64 -3.17
CA LEU A 46 -2.27 -0.14 -3.90
C LEU A 46 -2.62 1.10 -4.72
N THR A 47 -3.76 1.09 -5.42
CA THR A 47 -4.24 2.22 -6.21
C THR A 47 -4.46 3.45 -5.32
N LEU A 48 -5.00 3.25 -4.12
CA LEU A 48 -5.26 4.31 -3.16
C LEU A 48 -3.96 4.90 -2.59
N PHE A 49 -3.00 4.04 -2.25
CA PHE A 49 -1.69 4.46 -1.77
C PHE A 49 -0.88 5.14 -2.87
N ALA A 50 -0.96 4.69 -4.10
CA ALA A 50 -0.32 5.34 -5.23
C ALA A 50 -0.91 6.74 -5.53
N ARG A 51 -2.16 7.00 -5.19
CA ARG A 51 -2.79 8.33 -5.27
C ARG A 51 -2.52 9.23 -4.05
N SER A 52 -1.80 8.75 -3.08
CA SER A 52 -1.05 9.43 -2.00
C SER A 52 -1.74 10.39 -1.01
N GLU A 53 -3.01 10.64 -1.07
CA GLU A 53 -3.65 11.51 -0.05
C GLU A 53 -3.81 10.85 1.33
N LYS A 54 -3.80 9.51 1.40
CA LYS A 54 -4.07 8.77 2.65
C LYS A 54 -2.82 8.25 3.37
N LEU A 55 -1.64 8.27 2.75
CA LEU A 55 -0.38 7.93 3.40
C LEU A 55 0.10 9.02 4.36
N TYR A 56 -0.35 10.25 4.13
CA TYR A 56 0.05 11.41 4.91
C TYR A 56 -1.13 11.90 5.72
N ASP A 57 -1.21 11.49 6.98
CA ASP A 57 -2.07 12.18 7.92
C ASP A 57 -1.46 13.55 8.20
N ARG A 58 -2.27 14.61 8.03
CA ARG A 58 -1.89 16.00 8.31
C ARG A 58 -1.51 16.28 9.77
N ARG A 59 -1.57 15.24 10.62
CA ARG A 59 -1.28 15.35 12.06
C ARG A 59 0.16 15.00 12.46
N THR A 60 0.97 14.51 11.51
CA THR A 60 2.37 14.18 11.78
C THR A 60 3.28 15.14 11.03
N ASP A 61 4.15 15.83 11.76
CA ASP A 61 5.10 16.86 11.28
C ASP A 61 6.24 16.30 10.40
N GLY A 62 5.98 15.29 9.55
CA GLY A 62 7.02 14.70 8.70
C GLY A 62 6.48 13.98 7.48
N PRO A 63 7.28 13.86 6.40
CA PRO A 63 6.93 13.09 5.23
C PRO A 63 6.99 11.60 5.55
N GLY A 64 5.85 10.92 5.58
CA GLY A 64 5.76 9.48 5.78
C GLY A 64 4.38 9.02 6.27
N PRO A 65 4.13 7.71 6.27
CA PRO A 65 2.89 7.17 6.82
C PRO A 65 2.82 7.45 8.33
N THR A 66 1.60 7.68 8.83
CA THR A 66 1.35 7.84 10.27
C THR A 66 1.99 6.68 11.03
N PRO A 67 2.78 6.94 12.09
CA PRO A 67 3.36 5.88 12.90
C PRO A 67 2.29 4.91 13.41
N LEU A 68 2.51 3.60 13.27
CA LEU A 68 1.53 2.60 13.71
C LEU A 68 1.15 2.74 15.18
N ALA A 69 2.09 3.15 16.03
CA ALA A 69 1.83 3.38 17.44
C ALA A 69 0.74 4.42 17.69
N LEU A 70 0.70 5.50 16.88
CA LEU A 70 -0.36 6.51 16.97
C LEU A 70 -1.70 5.98 16.49
N LEU A 71 -1.72 5.19 15.41
CA LEU A 71 -2.94 4.55 14.92
C LEU A 71 -3.48 3.53 15.93
N LEU A 72 -2.61 2.76 16.58
CA LEU A 72 -3.00 1.81 17.62
C LEU A 72 -3.56 2.53 18.85
N ALA A 73 -2.95 3.63 19.27
CA ALA A 73 -3.49 4.46 20.35
C ALA A 73 -4.86 5.02 19.98
N GLU A 74 -5.03 5.55 18.76
CA GLU A 74 -6.32 6.04 18.26
C GLU A 74 -7.40 4.93 18.26
N ALA A 75 -7.03 3.70 17.86
CA ALA A 75 -7.94 2.56 17.91
C ALA A 75 -8.33 2.15 19.33
N ALA A 76 -7.37 2.22 20.28
CA ALA A 76 -7.61 1.87 21.68
C ALA A 76 -8.52 2.90 22.38
N ASP A 77 -8.30 4.18 22.10
CA ASP A 77 -9.02 5.29 22.71
C ASP A 77 -10.40 5.56 22.06
N SER A 78 -10.70 4.90 20.94
CA SER A 78 -11.95 5.14 20.22
C SER A 78 -13.14 4.49 20.91
N PRO A 79 -14.09 5.27 21.45
CA PRO A 79 -15.29 4.74 22.10
C PRO A 79 -16.32 4.20 21.12
N ASP A 80 -16.27 4.65 19.87
CA ASP A 80 -17.19 4.23 18.82
C ASP A 80 -16.63 3.01 18.07
N PRO A 81 -17.34 1.85 18.10
CA PRO A 81 -16.91 0.66 17.38
C PRO A 81 -16.74 0.88 15.87
N GLN A 82 -17.53 1.77 15.25
CA GLN A 82 -17.40 2.05 13.82
C GLN A 82 -16.12 2.83 13.53
N MET A 83 -15.81 3.83 14.34
CA MET A 83 -14.56 4.59 14.23
C MET A 83 -13.36 3.69 14.49
N ARG A 84 -13.41 2.86 15.54
CA ARG A 84 -12.38 1.86 15.82
C ARG A 84 -12.11 0.94 14.63
N ASN A 85 -13.16 0.47 13.96
CA ASN A 85 -13.03 -0.39 12.78
C ASN A 85 -12.35 0.34 11.61
N VAL A 86 -12.62 1.62 11.41
CA VAL A 86 -11.94 2.45 10.40
C VAL A 86 -10.44 2.55 10.70
N VAL A 87 -10.09 2.78 11.97
CA VAL A 87 -8.68 2.87 12.39
C VAL A 87 -8.00 1.52 12.27
N LEU A 88 -8.62 0.41 12.69
CA LEU A 88 -8.07 -0.94 12.54
C LEU A 88 -7.81 -1.30 11.05
N GLN A 89 -8.73 -0.94 10.15
CA GLN A 89 -8.51 -1.10 8.72
C GLN A 89 -7.28 -0.32 8.26
N ARG A 90 -7.16 0.94 8.69
CA ARG A 90 -6.02 1.78 8.35
C ARG A 90 -4.69 1.22 8.89
N VAL A 91 -4.70 0.63 10.10
CA VAL A 91 -3.53 -0.07 10.66
C VAL A 91 -3.14 -1.24 9.76
N GLY A 92 -4.10 -2.10 9.39
CA GLY A 92 -3.86 -3.25 8.51
C GLY A 92 -3.32 -2.82 7.14
N ASP A 93 -4.00 -1.85 6.49
CA ASP A 93 -3.65 -1.33 5.18
C ASP A 93 -2.23 -0.72 5.16
N THR A 94 -1.93 0.11 6.15
CA THR A 94 -0.61 0.76 6.28
C THR A 94 0.48 -0.27 6.56
N SER A 95 0.21 -1.24 7.45
CA SER A 95 1.16 -2.30 7.78
C SER A 95 1.50 -3.15 6.57
N LEU A 96 0.48 -3.57 5.80
CA LEU A 96 0.67 -4.39 4.61
C LEU A 96 1.50 -3.66 3.56
N PHE A 97 1.15 -2.41 3.28
CA PHE A 97 1.88 -1.59 2.32
C PHE A 97 3.32 -1.35 2.74
N VAL A 98 3.54 -0.95 4.00
CA VAL A 98 4.88 -0.65 4.51
C VAL A 98 5.75 -1.92 4.56
N ALA A 99 5.22 -3.04 5.03
CA ALA A 99 5.94 -4.30 5.06
C ALA A 99 6.31 -4.80 3.66
N GLY A 100 5.43 -4.65 2.65
CA GLY A 100 5.68 -5.12 1.29
C GLY A 100 6.67 -4.23 0.51
N PHE A 101 6.44 -2.91 0.54
CA PHE A 101 7.20 -1.99 -0.32
C PHE A 101 8.48 -1.43 0.31
N PHE A 102 8.61 -1.40 1.65
CA PHE A 102 9.70 -0.71 2.33
C PHE A 102 10.61 -1.63 3.13
N GLN A 103 10.67 -2.93 2.83
CA GLN A 103 11.52 -3.92 3.55
C GLN A 103 12.97 -3.45 3.66
N ASP A 104 13.55 -2.93 2.57
CA ASP A 104 14.95 -2.46 2.55
C ASP A 104 15.20 -1.28 3.51
N ALA A 105 14.15 -0.51 3.82
CA ALA A 105 14.26 0.60 4.76
C ALA A 105 14.33 0.15 6.22
N PHE A 106 13.89 -1.08 6.52
CA PHE A 106 13.93 -1.65 7.87
C PHE A 106 15.31 -2.17 8.25
N ALA A 107 16.14 -2.60 7.29
CA ALA A 107 17.51 -3.05 7.55
C ALA A 107 18.38 -2.04 8.33
N ARG A 108 17.92 -0.79 8.46
CA ARG A 108 18.58 0.32 9.17
C ARG A 108 17.76 0.91 10.32
N LYS A 109 16.62 0.31 10.68
CA LYS A 109 15.72 0.86 11.71
C LYS A 109 15.56 -0.11 12.88
N LEU A 110 15.20 0.43 14.05
CA LEU A 110 14.92 -0.33 15.26
C LEU A 110 13.61 -1.14 15.21
N VAL A 111 12.77 -0.92 14.19
CA VAL A 111 11.48 -1.60 14.01
C VAL A 111 11.61 -2.56 12.84
N ASP A 112 11.45 -3.84 13.11
CA ASP A 112 11.55 -4.93 12.14
C ASP A 112 10.27 -5.06 11.29
N VAL A 113 10.39 -5.66 10.11
CA VAL A 113 9.27 -5.99 9.22
C VAL A 113 8.25 -6.90 9.93
N ASP A 114 8.74 -7.80 10.78
CA ASP A 114 7.89 -8.72 11.55
C ASP A 114 6.89 -7.98 12.46
N TYR A 115 7.28 -6.84 13.04
CA TYR A 115 6.35 -5.98 13.79
C TYR A 115 5.15 -5.53 12.93
N TYR A 116 5.40 -5.11 11.70
CA TYR A 116 4.31 -4.70 10.79
C TYR A 116 3.45 -5.88 10.38
N ILE A 117 4.03 -7.07 10.20
CA ILE A 117 3.30 -8.28 9.85
C ILE A 117 2.37 -8.69 11.01
N GLU A 118 2.88 -8.72 12.23
CA GLU A 118 2.09 -9.09 13.41
C GLU A 118 0.97 -8.08 13.69
N VAL A 119 1.30 -6.80 13.70
CA VAL A 119 0.33 -5.73 13.98
C VAL A 119 -0.74 -5.65 12.88
N GLY A 120 -0.34 -5.73 11.62
CA GLY A 120 -1.27 -5.67 10.50
C GLY A 120 -2.21 -6.88 10.43
N GLY A 121 -1.65 -8.07 10.62
CA GLY A 121 -2.43 -9.31 10.69
C GLY A 121 -3.43 -9.30 11.85
N ALA A 122 -3.00 -8.87 13.05
CA ALA A 122 -3.87 -8.74 14.21
C ALA A 122 -4.97 -7.68 14.01
N ALA A 123 -4.65 -6.57 13.34
CA ALA A 123 -5.62 -5.51 13.03
C ALA A 123 -6.72 -6.02 12.08
N TYR A 124 -6.38 -6.70 11.00
CA TYR A 124 -7.37 -7.30 10.10
C TYR A 124 -8.17 -8.42 10.78
N GLY A 125 -7.54 -9.23 11.63
CA GLY A 125 -8.23 -10.26 12.40
C GLY A 125 -9.27 -9.66 13.35
N SER A 126 -8.89 -8.62 14.10
CA SER A 126 -9.79 -7.88 14.98
C SER A 126 -10.93 -7.22 14.20
N LEU A 127 -10.62 -6.62 13.04
CA LEU A 127 -11.61 -6.01 12.16
C LEU A 127 -12.61 -7.05 11.63
N SER A 128 -12.14 -8.20 11.13
CA SER A 128 -13.00 -9.30 10.67
C SER A 128 -13.95 -9.76 11.76
N ALA A 129 -13.45 -9.94 12.98
CA ALA A 129 -14.27 -10.32 14.13
C ALA A 129 -15.31 -9.26 14.49
N SER A 130 -14.90 -7.98 14.51
CA SER A 130 -15.77 -6.86 14.87
C SER A 130 -16.92 -6.62 13.88
N VAL A 131 -16.68 -6.83 12.57
CA VAL A 131 -17.72 -6.62 11.56
C VAL A 131 -18.64 -7.83 11.37
N ARG A 132 -18.35 -8.95 12.05
CA ARG A 132 -19.17 -10.18 11.94
C ARG A 132 -20.64 -9.91 12.25
N GLY A 133 -21.53 -10.38 11.39
CA GLY A 133 -22.98 -10.17 11.53
C GLY A 133 -23.51 -8.82 11.02
N THR A 134 -22.64 -7.89 10.68
CA THR A 134 -23.03 -6.60 10.09
C THR A 134 -23.15 -6.69 8.56
N VAL A 135 -23.79 -5.68 7.93
CA VAL A 135 -23.82 -5.55 6.46
C VAL A 135 -22.41 -5.50 5.88
N ARG A 136 -21.52 -4.74 6.52
CA ARG A 136 -20.10 -4.63 6.13
C ARG A 136 -19.38 -5.98 6.26
N GLY A 137 -19.67 -6.75 7.29
CA GLY A 137 -19.09 -8.08 7.50
C GLY A 137 -19.51 -9.10 6.45
N ARG A 138 -20.75 -9.00 5.94
CA ARG A 138 -21.18 -9.84 4.81
C ARG A 138 -20.41 -9.54 3.52
N ALA A 139 -20.04 -8.27 3.31
CA ALA A 139 -19.33 -7.84 2.11
C ALA A 139 -17.80 -8.03 2.22
N PHE A 140 -17.20 -7.77 3.39
CA PHE A 140 -15.75 -7.67 3.55
C PHE A 140 -15.17 -8.55 4.66
N GLY A 141 -16.00 -9.21 5.47
CA GLY A 141 -15.51 -10.01 6.59
C GLY A 141 -14.58 -11.16 6.16
N GLY A 142 -14.89 -11.80 5.02
CA GLY A 142 -14.04 -12.81 4.41
C GLY A 142 -12.70 -12.25 3.94
N VAL A 143 -12.72 -11.08 3.30
CA VAL A 143 -11.52 -10.38 2.83
C VAL A 143 -10.58 -10.09 4.00
N PHE A 144 -11.09 -9.51 5.10
CA PHE A 144 -10.25 -9.21 6.26
C PHE A 144 -9.77 -10.48 6.98
N ALA A 145 -10.57 -11.55 7.02
CA ALA A 145 -10.15 -12.82 7.59
C ALA A 145 -9.01 -13.45 6.78
N GLU A 146 -9.12 -13.42 5.45
CA GLU A 146 -8.09 -13.95 4.57
C GLU A 146 -6.82 -13.13 4.63
N LEU A 147 -6.91 -11.79 4.59
CA LEU A 147 -5.77 -10.89 4.77
C LEU A 147 -5.07 -11.11 6.12
N ALA A 148 -5.82 -11.33 7.21
CA ALA A 148 -5.25 -11.64 8.51
C ALA A 148 -4.48 -12.98 8.50
N THR A 149 -5.04 -14.00 7.86
CA THR A 149 -4.47 -15.36 7.85
C THR A 149 -3.27 -15.46 6.93
N LYS A 150 -3.32 -14.79 5.77
CA LYS A 150 -2.30 -14.82 4.71
C LYS A 150 -1.49 -13.51 4.65
N PHE A 151 -1.35 -12.83 5.80
CA PHE A 151 -0.73 -11.49 5.79
C PHE A 151 0.70 -11.51 5.26
N ARG A 152 1.50 -12.50 5.68
CA ARG A 152 2.89 -12.67 5.23
C ARG A 152 2.97 -12.96 3.73
N GLU A 153 2.10 -13.81 3.22
CA GLU A 153 2.04 -14.15 1.79
C GLU A 153 1.70 -12.90 0.96
N PHE A 154 0.79 -12.06 1.42
CA PHE A 154 0.50 -10.80 0.74
C PHE A 154 1.63 -9.77 0.84
N VAL A 155 2.41 -9.76 1.93
CA VAL A 155 3.65 -8.97 2.01
C VAL A 155 4.64 -9.43 0.94
N ASP A 156 4.79 -10.73 0.72
CA ASP A 156 5.67 -11.30 -0.32
C ASP A 156 5.15 -10.97 -1.73
N VAL A 157 3.83 -11.00 -1.96
CA VAL A 157 3.21 -10.54 -3.22
C VAL A 157 3.54 -9.07 -3.50
N LEU A 158 3.42 -8.20 -2.49
CA LEU A 158 3.74 -6.78 -2.66
C LEU A 158 5.25 -6.56 -2.90
N ALA A 159 6.11 -7.33 -2.24
CA ALA A 159 7.54 -7.30 -2.47
C ALA A 159 7.89 -7.73 -3.90
N GLU A 160 7.23 -8.78 -4.43
CA GLU A 160 7.39 -9.23 -5.81
C GLU A 160 7.00 -8.15 -6.83
N ILE A 161 5.88 -7.44 -6.58
CA ILE A 161 5.47 -6.30 -7.43
C ILE A 161 6.57 -5.24 -7.44
N ARG A 162 7.11 -4.88 -6.27
CA ARG A 162 8.19 -3.92 -6.14
C ARG A 162 9.44 -4.35 -6.93
N ASP A 163 9.83 -5.60 -6.78
CA ASP A 163 11.07 -6.12 -7.38
C ASP A 163 10.92 -6.32 -8.90
N SER A 164 9.75 -6.73 -9.36
CA SER A 164 9.42 -6.81 -10.79
C SER A 164 9.47 -5.43 -11.46
N ALA A 165 8.96 -4.40 -10.78
CA ALA A 165 9.06 -3.03 -11.28
C ALA A 165 10.49 -2.49 -11.30
N ARG A 166 11.37 -2.94 -10.39
CA ARG A 166 12.80 -2.61 -10.39
C ARG A 166 13.58 -3.28 -11.51
N SER A 167 13.13 -4.45 -11.95
CA SER A 167 13.79 -5.25 -12.99
C SER A 167 13.43 -4.80 -14.40
N ALA A 168 12.30 -4.11 -14.56
CA ALA A 168 11.92 -3.49 -15.82
C ALA A 168 12.76 -2.22 -16.02
N ASP A 169 13.48 -2.14 -17.16
CA ASP A 169 14.26 -0.96 -17.61
C ASP A 169 13.37 0.29 -17.88
N ASP A 170 12.09 0.16 -17.71
CA ASP A 170 11.13 1.26 -17.67
C ASP A 170 11.23 1.99 -16.35
N HIS A 171 11.54 3.24 -16.41
CA HIS A 171 11.62 4.22 -15.32
C HIS A 171 10.77 3.81 -14.12
N ASP A 172 11.44 3.19 -13.18
CA ASP A 172 11.01 2.56 -11.95
C ASP A 172 9.90 3.39 -11.27
N ILE A 173 8.64 3.20 -11.71
CA ILE A 173 7.48 3.97 -11.22
C ILE A 173 7.42 3.91 -9.70
N LEU A 174 7.65 2.72 -9.15
CA LEU A 174 7.61 2.53 -7.71
C LEU A 174 8.80 3.19 -7.02
N ARG A 175 9.99 3.17 -7.64
CA ARG A 175 11.16 3.85 -7.11
C ARG A 175 11.01 5.37 -7.19
N LEU A 176 10.47 5.88 -8.29
CA LEU A 176 10.14 7.30 -8.41
C LEU A 176 9.10 7.70 -7.36
N TYR A 177 8.14 6.85 -7.13
CA TYR A 177 7.12 7.03 -6.11
C TYR A 177 7.73 6.97 -4.69
N GLU A 178 8.59 5.98 -4.39
CA GLU A 178 9.36 5.93 -3.14
C GLU A 178 10.23 7.16 -2.93
N VAL A 179 10.95 7.59 -3.95
CA VAL A 179 11.80 8.79 -3.88
C VAL A 179 10.93 10.01 -3.59
N TRP A 180 9.80 10.13 -4.28
CA TRP A 180 8.88 11.23 -4.03
C TRP A 180 8.29 11.17 -2.62
N LEU A 181 7.84 10.01 -2.15
CA LEU A 181 7.34 9.79 -0.80
C LEU A 181 8.37 10.15 0.28
N LYS A 182 9.64 9.77 0.09
CA LYS A 182 10.70 9.98 1.08
C LYS A 182 11.26 11.40 1.06
N THR A 183 11.26 12.05 -0.10
CA THR A 183 12.04 13.29 -0.29
C THR A 183 11.21 14.49 -0.75
N GLY A 184 9.92 14.29 -1.11
CA GLY A 184 9.10 15.33 -1.75
C GLY A 184 9.65 15.79 -3.13
N SER A 185 10.49 14.98 -3.77
CA SER A 185 11.20 15.36 -5.01
C SER A 185 10.27 15.83 -6.11
N LEU A 186 10.38 17.09 -6.50
CA LEU A 186 9.64 17.70 -7.62
C LEU A 186 9.96 16.99 -8.96
N ARG A 187 11.18 16.45 -9.10
CA ARG A 187 11.58 15.67 -10.28
C ARG A 187 10.80 14.35 -10.33
N ALA A 188 10.76 13.61 -9.23
CA ALA A 188 9.99 12.37 -9.14
C ALA A 188 8.50 12.63 -9.37
N ALA A 189 7.93 13.66 -8.78
CA ALA A 189 6.56 14.09 -9.01
C ALA A 189 6.27 14.40 -10.50
N ARG A 190 7.19 15.07 -11.17
CA ARG A 190 7.05 15.40 -12.60
C ARG A 190 7.04 14.14 -13.46
N VAL A 191 7.95 13.21 -13.20
CA VAL A 191 8.03 11.94 -13.95
C VAL A 191 6.79 11.11 -13.69
N LEU A 192 6.32 11.01 -12.45
CA LEU A 192 5.07 10.33 -12.12
C LEU A 192 3.88 10.90 -12.89
N ARG A 193 3.77 12.24 -12.99
CA ARG A 193 2.72 12.89 -13.80
C ARG A 193 2.81 12.54 -15.28
N THR A 194 4.01 12.49 -15.86
CA THR A 194 4.18 12.10 -17.27
C THR A 194 3.77 10.65 -17.51
N LEU A 195 3.80 9.81 -16.47
CA LEU A 195 3.33 8.42 -16.48
C LEU A 195 1.82 8.29 -16.13
N GLY A 196 1.10 9.43 -16.04
CA GLY A 196 -0.33 9.46 -15.71
C GLY A 196 -0.64 9.28 -14.23
N ILE A 197 0.38 9.32 -13.37
CA ILE A 197 0.24 9.24 -11.93
C ILE A 197 0.34 10.65 -11.37
N GLU A 198 -0.76 11.18 -10.84
CA GLU A 198 -0.78 12.47 -10.17
C GLU A 198 -0.34 12.28 -8.70
N PRO A 199 0.92 12.59 -8.34
CA PRO A 199 1.28 12.65 -6.94
C PRO A 199 0.59 13.89 -6.38
N SER A 200 -0.32 13.73 -5.42
CA SER A 200 -0.94 14.89 -4.77
C SER A 200 0.13 15.72 -4.10
N PRO A 201 0.27 17.01 -4.44
CA PRO A 201 1.11 17.89 -3.66
C PRO A 201 0.53 17.93 -2.24
N SER A 202 1.35 17.62 -1.23
CA SER A 202 1.00 18.01 0.13
C SER A 202 0.70 19.51 0.08
N LEU A 203 -0.50 19.92 0.49
CA LEU A 203 -0.94 21.31 0.55
C LEU A 203 -0.21 22.13 1.65
N ASP A 204 1.06 21.84 1.89
CA ASP A 204 1.87 22.50 2.91
C ASP A 204 2.92 23.46 2.35
N ALA A 205 2.61 24.10 1.21
CA ALA A 205 3.41 25.24 0.75
C ALA A 205 2.75 26.59 1.05
N THR A 206 1.71 26.65 1.87
CA THR A 206 1.04 27.91 2.18
C THR A 206 0.84 28.09 3.68
N THR A 207 1.91 28.30 4.42
CA THR A 207 1.91 29.21 5.58
C THR A 207 3.35 29.40 6.06
N ARG A 208 4.13 30.19 5.34
CA ARG A 208 5.21 30.95 5.95
C ARG A 208 4.81 32.41 5.83
N HIS A 209 4.26 32.91 6.90
CA HIS A 209 4.36 34.33 7.29
C HIS A 209 4.88 34.36 8.70
#